data_57bda1c7def6f705f6e623958bc19085
#
_entry.id   57bda1c7def6f705f6e623958bc19085
#
_cell.length_a   1.000
_cell.length_b   1.000
_cell.length_c   1.000
_cell.angle_alpha   90.00
_cell.angle_beta   90.00
_cell.angle_gamma   90.00
#
_symmetry.space_group_name_H-M   'P 1'
#
loop_
_entity.id
_entity.type
_entity.pdbx_description
1 polymer ?
#
loop_
_entity_poly.entity_id
_entity_poly.type
_entity_poly.pdbx_seq_one_letter_code
_entity_poly.pdbx_strand_id
1 'polypeptide(L)'
;MHLVAGSSGFLGNEILKKLGVEGVPIIALGRRAIPNLPDNAEELIIDFNDLKTITFPKIDHVYLSLGYPLYYQNVMGFMSPMLKKNFYEVDFTYQIEIARKAKDIGAKSISLISAVGADLNSWNYYLKTKGMLEDEITKLEFDSTNIFRPGHLMGNKKRLDIVFADVVSRTIDPFLHGSLEKFRSIPVKEVSETVVRKSKNCKAGIHLFDHKDFKNS
;
A
#
# COMPACT_ATOMS: atom_id res chain seq x y z
N MET A 1 11.22 -9.17 12.65
CA MET A 1 11.68 -8.29 11.54
C MET A 1 10.52 -7.96 10.63
N HIS A 2 10.44 -6.72 10.12
CA HIS A 2 9.37 -6.30 9.22
C HIS A 2 9.92 -6.09 7.79
N LEU A 3 9.12 -6.40 6.77
CA LEU A 3 9.41 -6.08 5.38
C LEU A 3 8.49 -4.94 4.93
N VAL A 4 9.05 -3.88 4.36
CA VAL A 4 8.28 -2.80 3.72
C VAL A 4 8.56 -2.84 2.22
N ALA A 5 7.64 -3.39 1.45
CA ALA A 5 7.71 -3.41 0.01
C ALA A 5 7.14 -2.11 -0.58
N GLY A 6 7.92 -1.46 -1.47
CA GLY A 6 7.59 -0.13 -1.96
C GLY A 6 8.06 1.01 -1.04
N SER A 7 9.07 0.76 -0.23
CA SER A 7 9.65 1.68 0.77
C SER A 7 10.14 3.02 0.18
N SER A 8 10.51 3.07 -1.10
CA SER A 8 10.85 4.32 -1.80
C SER A 8 9.62 5.09 -2.35
N GLY A 9 8.42 4.52 -2.22
CA GLY A 9 7.16 5.13 -2.63
C GLY A 9 6.65 6.17 -1.64
N PHE A 10 5.60 6.91 -2.04
CA PHE A 10 5.05 8.02 -1.24
C PHE A 10 4.54 7.57 0.14
N LEU A 11 3.68 6.56 0.20
CA LEU A 11 3.17 6.03 1.47
C LEU A 11 4.16 5.06 2.12
N GLY A 12 4.83 4.20 1.34
CA GLY A 12 5.79 3.25 1.88
C GLY A 12 6.95 3.90 2.62
N ASN A 13 7.40 5.07 2.16
CA ASN A 13 8.44 5.84 2.86
C ASN A 13 7.96 6.40 4.20
N GLU A 14 6.70 6.84 4.30
CA GLU A 14 6.14 7.28 5.58
C GLU A 14 5.92 6.11 6.55
N ILE A 15 5.50 4.93 6.06
CA ILE A 15 5.44 3.70 6.86
C ILE A 15 6.83 3.33 7.38
N LEU A 16 7.85 3.35 6.50
CA LEU A 16 9.24 3.06 6.86
C LEU A 16 9.75 3.99 7.98
N LYS A 17 9.52 5.30 7.85
CA LYS A 17 9.91 6.29 8.88
C LYS A 17 9.22 6.01 10.22
N LYS A 18 7.93 5.68 10.21
CA LYS A 18 7.19 5.37 11.44
C LYS A 18 7.73 4.12 12.14
N LEU A 19 7.98 3.06 11.39
CA LEU A 19 8.60 1.83 11.92
C LEU A 19 10.03 2.08 12.41
N GLY A 20 10.78 2.99 11.74
CA GLY A 20 12.12 3.39 12.14
C GLY A 20 12.17 3.95 13.55
N VAL A 21 11.22 4.82 13.90
CA VAL A 21 11.10 5.41 15.26
C VAL A 21 10.80 4.35 16.33
N GLU A 22 10.18 3.23 15.93
CA GLU A 22 9.80 2.15 16.86
C GLU A 22 10.94 1.16 17.17
N GLY A 23 12.08 1.29 16.48
CA GLY A 23 13.25 0.45 16.70
C GLY A 23 13.11 -1.01 16.25
N VAL A 24 12.06 -1.36 15.49
CA VAL A 24 11.87 -2.70 14.94
C VAL A 24 12.82 -2.91 13.75
N PRO A 25 13.57 -4.04 13.65
CA PRO A 25 14.38 -4.31 12.47
C PRO A 25 13.54 -4.38 11.19
N ILE A 26 13.97 -3.67 10.13
CA ILE A 26 13.21 -3.49 8.89
C ILE A 26 14.05 -3.87 7.68
N ILE A 27 13.45 -4.58 6.74
CA ILE A 27 13.92 -4.69 5.36
C ILE A 27 13.13 -3.71 4.51
N ALA A 28 13.82 -2.73 3.94
CA ALA A 28 13.25 -1.75 3.04
C ALA A 28 13.41 -2.23 1.58
N LEU A 29 12.40 -2.92 1.07
CA LEU A 29 12.41 -3.49 -0.28
C LEU A 29 11.96 -2.48 -1.32
N GLY A 30 12.81 -2.23 -2.31
CA GLY A 30 12.52 -1.28 -3.38
C GLY A 30 13.42 -1.43 -4.60
N ARG A 31 13.22 -0.58 -5.61
CA ARG A 31 14.03 -0.52 -6.83
C ARG A 31 15.10 0.58 -6.80
N ARG A 32 15.10 1.40 -5.78
CA ARG A 32 15.96 2.59 -5.67
C ARG A 32 16.33 2.81 -4.22
N ALA A 33 17.53 3.34 -4.00
CA ALA A 33 18.02 3.75 -2.69
C ALA A 33 17.07 4.77 -2.02
N ILE A 34 16.97 4.69 -0.71
CA ILE A 34 16.11 5.51 0.11
C ILE A 34 16.98 6.56 0.82
N PRO A 35 16.80 7.84 0.49
CA PRO A 35 17.44 8.91 1.25
C PRO A 35 16.98 8.88 2.72
N ASN A 36 17.92 9.02 3.66
CA ASN A 36 17.66 9.02 5.11
C ASN A 36 16.96 7.71 5.58
N LEU A 37 17.57 6.59 5.25
CA LEU A 37 17.16 5.27 5.76
C LEU A 37 17.26 5.28 7.30
N PRO A 38 16.25 4.78 8.04
CA PRO A 38 16.36 4.61 9.48
C PRO A 38 17.51 3.67 9.88
N ASP A 39 18.19 3.93 11.01
CA ASP A 39 19.34 3.15 11.48
C ASP A 39 19.01 1.65 11.71
N ASN A 40 17.76 1.33 11.99
CA ASN A 40 17.26 -0.04 12.18
C ASN A 40 16.70 -0.68 10.90
N ALA A 41 16.97 -0.09 9.74
CA ALA A 41 16.52 -0.59 8.45
C ALA A 41 17.70 -0.95 7.53
N GLU A 42 17.55 -2.05 6.81
CA GLU A 42 18.45 -2.50 5.75
C GLU A 42 17.75 -2.35 4.40
N GLU A 43 18.45 -1.82 3.40
CA GLU A 43 17.93 -1.74 2.04
C GLU A 43 18.09 -3.07 1.31
N LEU A 44 17.01 -3.51 0.66
CA LEU A 44 17.05 -4.57 -0.34
C LEU A 44 16.63 -3.98 -1.69
N ILE A 45 17.62 -3.58 -2.49
CA ILE A 45 17.39 -2.98 -3.81
C ILE A 45 17.44 -4.09 -4.85
N ILE A 46 16.32 -4.29 -5.56
CA ILE A 46 16.18 -5.36 -6.55
C ILE A 46 15.44 -4.88 -7.80
N ASP A 47 15.67 -5.53 -8.92
CA ASP A 47 14.67 -5.54 -10.00
C ASP A 47 13.55 -6.52 -9.61
N PHE A 48 12.30 -6.07 -9.64
CA PHE A 48 11.18 -6.95 -9.28
C PHE A 48 10.93 -8.07 -10.29
N ASN A 49 11.53 -8.01 -11.46
CA ASN A 49 11.57 -9.15 -12.39
C ASN A 49 12.38 -10.34 -11.80
N ASP A 50 13.33 -10.06 -10.90
CA ASP A 50 14.18 -11.05 -10.25
C ASP A 50 13.61 -11.57 -8.92
N LEU A 51 12.39 -11.16 -8.55
CA LEU A 51 11.75 -11.58 -7.29
C LEU A 51 11.79 -13.09 -7.06
N LYS A 52 11.66 -13.88 -8.13
CA LYS A 52 11.67 -15.35 -8.02
C LYS A 52 12.98 -15.92 -7.49
N THR A 53 14.09 -15.27 -7.77
CA THR A 53 15.45 -15.75 -7.40
C THR A 53 15.91 -15.26 -6.02
N ILE A 54 15.24 -14.23 -5.46
CA ILE A 54 15.64 -13.61 -4.21
C ILE A 54 15.09 -14.39 -3.02
N THR A 55 15.94 -14.55 -2.02
CA THR A 55 15.55 -15.12 -0.72
C THR A 55 15.41 -13.99 0.31
N PHE A 56 14.29 -13.96 1.00
CA PHE A 56 14.11 -13.05 2.12
C PHE A 56 14.65 -13.66 3.42
N PRO A 57 15.19 -12.86 4.34
CA PRO A 57 15.46 -13.32 5.70
C PRO A 57 14.13 -13.62 6.43
N LYS A 58 14.21 -14.12 7.65
CA LYS A 58 13.00 -14.37 8.47
C LYS A 58 12.23 -13.08 8.71
N ILE A 59 10.99 -13.02 8.25
CA ILE A 59 10.09 -11.88 8.36
C ILE A 59 8.89 -12.29 9.21
N ASP A 60 8.45 -11.42 10.10
CA ASP A 60 7.26 -11.63 10.93
C ASP A 60 6.05 -10.89 10.35
N HIS A 61 6.26 -9.70 9.75
CA HIS A 61 5.22 -8.86 9.18
C HIS A 61 5.63 -8.22 7.84
N VAL A 62 4.71 -8.20 6.90
CA VAL A 62 4.90 -7.60 5.56
C VAL A 62 3.98 -6.41 5.36
N TYR A 63 4.53 -5.27 4.95
CA TYR A 63 3.78 -4.11 4.45
C TYR A 63 3.89 -4.05 2.93
N LEU A 64 2.77 -4.22 2.23
CA LEU A 64 2.68 -4.10 0.79
C LEU A 64 2.16 -2.72 0.42
N SER A 65 3.05 -1.86 -0.09
CA SER A 65 2.75 -0.48 -0.49
C SER A 65 3.26 -0.14 -1.90
N LEU A 66 3.47 -1.15 -2.73
CA LEU A 66 3.80 -0.96 -4.14
C LEU A 66 2.63 -0.28 -4.86
N GLY A 67 2.96 0.57 -5.83
CA GLY A 67 1.98 1.21 -6.69
C GLY A 67 2.62 1.75 -7.96
N TYR A 68 1.99 1.48 -9.09
CA TYR A 68 2.37 2.08 -10.37
C TYR A 68 1.94 3.55 -10.38
N PRO A 69 2.80 4.48 -10.85
CA PRO A 69 2.46 5.91 -10.87
C PRO A 69 1.40 6.22 -11.93
N LEU A 70 0.14 6.20 -11.53
CA LEU A 70 -1.01 6.54 -12.38
C LEU A 70 -1.33 8.04 -12.28
N TYR A 71 -1.81 8.61 -13.39
CA TYR A 71 -2.51 9.90 -13.39
C TYR A 71 -3.98 9.72 -12.99
N TYR A 72 -4.61 10.79 -12.49
CA TYR A 72 -6.00 10.74 -12.04
C TYR A 72 -6.96 10.16 -13.09
N GLN A 73 -6.83 10.56 -14.35
CA GLN A 73 -7.62 10.03 -15.46
C GLN A 73 -7.49 8.50 -15.64
N ASN A 74 -6.32 7.94 -15.32
CA ASN A 74 -6.11 6.49 -15.41
C ASN A 74 -6.88 5.74 -14.32
N VAL A 75 -6.93 6.30 -13.11
CA VAL A 75 -7.73 5.76 -12.00
C VAL A 75 -9.22 5.81 -12.33
N MET A 76 -9.67 6.84 -13.05
CA MET A 76 -11.05 6.97 -13.53
C MET A 76 -11.44 6.01 -14.67
N GLY A 77 -10.49 5.18 -15.15
CA GLY A 77 -10.77 4.12 -16.12
C GLY A 77 -10.13 4.29 -17.51
N PHE A 78 -9.43 5.40 -17.75
CA PHE A 78 -8.79 5.66 -19.04
C PHE A 78 -7.36 5.10 -19.08
N MET A 79 -7.23 3.80 -19.31
CA MET A 79 -5.93 3.11 -19.41
C MET A 79 -5.77 2.46 -20.79
N SER A 80 -4.64 2.76 -21.45
CA SER A 80 -4.22 2.02 -22.64
C SER A 80 -3.88 0.55 -22.31
N PRO A 81 -3.87 -0.37 -23.27
CA PRO A 81 -3.48 -1.77 -23.03
C PRO A 81 -2.10 -1.91 -22.40
N MET A 82 -1.11 -1.13 -22.84
CA MET A 82 0.25 -1.13 -22.27
C MET A 82 0.25 -0.65 -20.83
N LEU A 83 -0.49 0.40 -20.52
CA LEU A 83 -0.59 0.93 -19.16
C LEU A 83 -1.28 -0.07 -18.22
N LYS A 84 -2.32 -0.77 -18.69
CA LYS A 84 -2.98 -1.85 -17.95
C LYS A 84 -2.01 -2.97 -17.60
N LYS A 85 -1.17 -3.38 -18.56
CA LYS A 85 -0.14 -4.41 -18.35
C LYS A 85 0.83 -3.99 -17.26
N ASN A 86 1.45 -2.81 -17.38
CA ASN A 86 2.45 -2.32 -16.44
C ASN A 86 1.84 -2.10 -15.03
N PHE A 87 0.63 -1.58 -14.98
CA PHE A 87 -0.11 -1.42 -13.73
C PHE A 87 -0.38 -2.78 -13.05
N TYR A 88 -0.88 -3.75 -13.80
CA TYR A 88 -1.16 -5.09 -13.28
C TYR A 88 0.11 -5.77 -12.75
N GLU A 89 1.21 -5.61 -13.45
CA GLU A 89 2.50 -6.18 -13.03
C GLU A 89 2.95 -5.63 -11.67
N VAL A 90 2.88 -4.32 -11.46
CA VAL A 90 3.33 -3.67 -10.22
C VAL A 90 2.29 -3.81 -9.10
N ASP A 91 1.01 -3.55 -9.41
CA ASP A 91 -0.06 -3.47 -8.40
C ASP A 91 -0.70 -4.83 -8.08
N PHE A 92 -0.39 -5.88 -8.84
CA PHE A 92 -0.86 -7.23 -8.58
C PHE A 92 0.29 -8.23 -8.53
N THR A 93 0.99 -8.48 -9.66
CA THR A 93 1.93 -9.60 -9.79
C THR A 93 3.06 -9.52 -8.77
N TYR A 94 3.75 -8.39 -8.67
CA TYR A 94 4.87 -8.25 -7.73
C TYR A 94 4.40 -8.31 -6.28
N GLN A 95 3.25 -7.74 -5.96
CA GLN A 95 2.75 -7.77 -4.59
C GLN A 95 2.37 -9.17 -4.14
N ILE A 96 1.70 -9.96 -4.98
CA ILE A 96 1.33 -11.32 -4.63
C ILE A 96 2.56 -12.25 -4.55
N GLU A 97 3.57 -12.05 -5.41
CA GLU A 97 4.82 -12.80 -5.33
C GLU A 97 5.58 -12.52 -4.02
N ILE A 98 5.66 -11.26 -3.61
CA ILE A 98 6.27 -10.88 -2.32
C ILE A 98 5.50 -11.52 -1.17
N ALA A 99 4.17 -11.45 -1.19
CA ALA A 99 3.33 -12.03 -0.15
C ALA A 99 3.51 -13.55 -0.04
N ARG A 100 3.51 -14.27 -1.17
CA ARG A 100 3.74 -15.73 -1.20
C ARG A 100 5.09 -16.09 -0.58
N LYS A 101 6.16 -15.44 -1.04
CA LYS A 101 7.51 -15.65 -0.48
C LYS A 101 7.59 -15.38 1.02
N ALA A 102 6.95 -14.32 1.48
CA ALA A 102 6.90 -14.00 2.90
C ALA A 102 6.12 -15.05 3.69
N LYS A 103 5.02 -15.56 3.17
CA LYS A 103 4.27 -16.67 3.78
C LYS A 103 5.09 -17.93 3.86
N ASP A 104 5.81 -18.29 2.77
CA ASP A 104 6.63 -19.50 2.68
C ASP A 104 7.76 -19.51 3.72
N ILE A 105 8.31 -18.34 4.06
CA ILE A 105 9.35 -18.22 5.12
C ILE A 105 8.77 -18.02 6.53
N GLY A 106 7.44 -18.15 6.68
CA GLY A 106 6.76 -18.15 7.97
C GLY A 106 6.33 -16.79 8.50
N ALA A 107 6.17 -15.78 7.65
CA ALA A 107 5.57 -14.51 8.05
C ALA A 107 4.15 -14.73 8.57
N LYS A 108 3.83 -14.15 9.74
CA LYS A 108 2.55 -14.35 10.42
C LYS A 108 1.51 -13.34 9.99
N SER A 109 1.91 -12.15 9.61
CA SER A 109 0.98 -11.05 9.35
C SER A 109 1.36 -10.24 8.11
N ILE A 110 0.33 -9.69 7.48
CA ILE A 110 0.45 -8.87 6.28
C ILE A 110 -0.46 -7.64 6.36
N SER A 111 0.05 -6.52 5.88
CA SER A 111 -0.67 -5.25 5.74
C SER A 111 -0.63 -4.79 4.30
N LEU A 112 -1.77 -4.85 3.62
CA LEU A 112 -1.93 -4.46 2.23
C LEU A 112 -2.50 -3.05 2.12
N ILE A 113 -1.85 -2.19 1.34
CA ILE A 113 -2.41 -0.90 0.92
C ILE A 113 -3.19 -1.11 -0.38
N SER A 114 -4.49 -1.11 -0.24
CA SER A 114 -5.46 -1.21 -1.33
C SER A 114 -6.01 0.16 -1.69
N ALA A 115 -7.26 0.25 -2.09
CA ALA A 115 -7.94 1.50 -2.43
C ALA A 115 -9.41 1.45 -2.04
N VAL A 116 -9.98 2.61 -1.68
CA VAL A 116 -11.42 2.75 -1.50
C VAL A 116 -12.16 2.32 -2.77
N GLY A 117 -13.18 1.48 -2.62
CA GLY A 117 -13.96 0.96 -3.75
C GLY A 117 -13.32 -0.24 -4.47
N ALA A 118 -12.23 -0.82 -3.95
CA ALA A 118 -11.68 -2.07 -4.47
C ALA A 118 -12.76 -3.17 -4.47
N ASP A 119 -12.97 -3.82 -5.64
CA ASP A 119 -14.01 -4.82 -5.84
C ASP A 119 -13.67 -5.72 -7.03
N LEU A 120 -13.70 -7.04 -6.83
CA LEU A 120 -13.49 -8.07 -7.86
C LEU A 120 -14.41 -7.92 -9.08
N ASN A 121 -15.63 -7.46 -8.85
CA ASN A 121 -16.66 -7.33 -9.87
C ASN A 121 -16.68 -5.95 -10.53
N SER A 122 -15.75 -5.06 -10.12
CA SER A 122 -15.69 -3.71 -10.69
C SER A 122 -15.39 -3.75 -12.19
N TRP A 123 -16.14 -2.99 -12.96
CA TRP A 123 -15.84 -2.72 -14.39
C TRP A 123 -14.69 -1.69 -14.56
N ASN A 124 -14.36 -0.93 -13.52
CA ASN A 124 -13.16 -0.10 -13.48
C ASN A 124 -11.93 -0.99 -13.26
N TYR A 125 -11.01 -0.99 -14.24
CA TYR A 125 -9.83 -1.86 -14.22
C TYR A 125 -8.93 -1.66 -12.99
N TYR A 126 -8.75 -0.42 -12.53
CA TYR A 126 -7.97 -0.10 -11.34
C TYR A 126 -8.59 -0.76 -10.09
N LEU A 127 -9.88 -0.51 -9.86
CA LEU A 127 -10.59 -1.05 -8.68
C LEU A 127 -10.72 -2.57 -8.73
N LYS A 128 -10.91 -3.14 -9.92
CA LYS A 128 -10.93 -4.59 -10.12
C LYS A 128 -9.59 -5.22 -9.76
N THR A 129 -8.48 -4.65 -10.24
CA THR A 129 -7.13 -5.17 -9.93
C THR A 129 -6.85 -5.11 -8.44
N LYS A 130 -7.24 -4.03 -7.75
CA LYS A 130 -7.12 -3.94 -6.28
C LYS A 130 -7.98 -4.98 -5.58
N GLY A 131 -9.21 -5.20 -5.99
CA GLY A 131 -10.08 -6.26 -5.46
C GLY A 131 -9.52 -7.66 -5.67
N MET A 132 -8.94 -7.93 -6.85
CA MET A 132 -8.26 -9.20 -7.13
C MET A 132 -7.06 -9.44 -6.21
N LEU A 133 -6.27 -8.40 -5.93
CA LEU A 133 -5.13 -8.51 -5.02
C LEU A 133 -5.59 -8.79 -3.58
N GLU A 134 -6.63 -8.11 -3.10
CA GLU A 134 -7.20 -8.38 -1.78
C GLU A 134 -7.66 -9.83 -1.62
N ASP A 135 -8.36 -10.34 -2.62
CA ASP A 135 -8.86 -11.72 -2.65
C ASP A 135 -7.71 -12.73 -2.63
N GLU A 136 -6.69 -12.55 -3.47
CA GLU A 136 -5.51 -13.44 -3.50
C GLU A 136 -4.68 -13.38 -2.21
N ILE A 137 -4.51 -12.21 -1.62
CA ILE A 137 -3.81 -12.06 -0.33
C ILE A 137 -4.59 -12.77 0.78
N THR A 138 -5.92 -12.67 0.77
CA THR A 138 -6.78 -13.33 1.75
C THR A 138 -6.64 -14.86 1.68
N LYS A 139 -6.53 -15.43 0.49
CA LYS A 139 -6.32 -16.87 0.26
C LYS A 139 -4.96 -17.40 0.75
N LEU A 140 -4.00 -16.53 1.04
CA LEU A 140 -2.72 -16.94 1.61
C LEU A 140 -2.80 -17.29 3.10
N GLU A 141 -3.92 -17.00 3.75
CA GLU A 141 -4.23 -17.40 5.13
C GLU A 141 -3.13 -17.03 6.14
N PHE A 142 -2.65 -15.76 6.10
CA PHE A 142 -1.82 -15.23 7.18
C PHE A 142 -2.60 -15.24 8.48
N ASP A 143 -1.91 -15.39 9.61
CA ASP A 143 -2.55 -15.34 10.94
C ASP A 143 -3.34 -14.03 11.10
N SER A 144 -2.78 -12.91 10.61
CA SER A 144 -3.45 -11.62 10.55
C SER A 144 -3.27 -10.96 9.17
N THR A 145 -4.38 -10.72 8.48
CA THR A 145 -4.42 -10.00 7.20
C THR A 145 -5.10 -8.65 7.38
N ASN A 146 -4.36 -7.56 7.19
CA ASN A 146 -4.83 -6.20 7.36
C ASN A 146 -4.93 -5.51 6.01
N ILE A 147 -6.13 -5.13 5.59
CA ILE A 147 -6.38 -4.48 4.31
C ILE A 147 -6.80 -3.04 4.57
N PHE A 148 -6.01 -2.10 4.07
CA PHE A 148 -6.25 -0.67 4.21
C PHE A 148 -6.74 -0.09 2.89
N ARG A 149 -7.93 0.51 2.89
CA ARG A 149 -8.58 1.12 1.72
C ARG A 149 -8.64 2.65 1.85
N PRO A 150 -7.50 3.36 1.77
CA PRO A 150 -7.51 4.81 1.80
C PRO A 150 -8.19 5.39 0.57
N GLY A 151 -8.74 6.60 0.70
CA GLY A 151 -9.11 7.46 -0.41
C GLY A 151 -7.90 8.10 -1.07
N HIS A 152 -8.08 9.32 -1.64
CA HIS A 152 -6.96 10.07 -2.20
C HIS A 152 -5.93 10.44 -1.11
N LEU A 153 -4.64 10.15 -1.39
CA LEU A 153 -3.54 10.46 -0.47
C LEU A 153 -2.99 11.85 -0.75
N MET A 154 -3.12 12.77 0.20
CA MET A 154 -2.61 14.14 0.10
C MET A 154 -1.16 14.27 0.58
N GLY A 155 -0.45 15.29 0.02
CA GLY A 155 0.86 15.73 0.50
C GLY A 155 2.03 15.37 -0.39
N ASN A 156 1.81 14.83 -1.59
CA ASN A 156 2.89 14.57 -2.55
C ASN A 156 3.29 15.85 -3.31
N LYS A 157 4.27 16.57 -2.77
CA LYS A 157 4.77 17.83 -3.37
C LYS A 157 5.62 17.64 -4.64
N LYS A 158 5.97 16.40 -5.02
CA LYS A 158 6.84 16.12 -6.17
C LYS A 158 6.09 15.96 -7.49
N ARG A 159 4.78 15.78 -7.45
CA ARG A 159 3.95 15.57 -8.61
C ARG A 159 2.90 16.67 -8.75
N LEU A 160 3.01 17.49 -9.80
CA LEU A 160 2.13 18.64 -10.03
C LEU A 160 0.66 18.23 -10.25
N ASP A 161 0.42 17.10 -10.89
CA ASP A 161 -0.94 16.55 -11.08
C ASP A 161 -1.60 16.19 -9.73
N ILE A 162 -0.82 15.66 -8.77
CA ILE A 162 -1.31 15.37 -7.42
C ILE A 162 -1.49 16.66 -6.62
N VAL A 163 -0.57 17.62 -6.74
CA VAL A 163 -0.72 18.93 -6.08
C VAL A 163 -2.00 19.62 -6.55
N PHE A 164 -2.31 19.56 -7.85
CA PHE A 164 -3.57 20.08 -8.38
C PHE A 164 -4.77 19.29 -7.85
N ALA A 165 -4.70 17.96 -7.83
CA ALA A 165 -5.74 17.11 -7.25
C ALA A 165 -5.95 17.39 -5.76
N ASP A 166 -4.88 17.65 -4.99
CA ASP A 166 -4.96 18.04 -3.57
C ASP A 166 -5.73 19.36 -3.38
N VAL A 167 -5.53 20.33 -4.28
CA VAL A 167 -6.27 21.61 -4.23
C VAL A 167 -7.75 21.40 -4.56
N VAL A 168 -8.05 20.65 -5.62
CA VAL A 168 -9.42 20.33 -6.02
C VAL A 168 -10.13 19.52 -4.93
N SER A 169 -9.45 18.53 -4.34
CA SER A 169 -10.01 17.72 -3.25
C SER A 169 -10.40 18.56 -2.04
N ARG A 170 -9.56 19.51 -1.64
CA ARG A 170 -9.89 20.41 -0.51
C ARG A 170 -11.19 21.20 -0.71
N THR A 171 -11.55 21.50 -1.96
CA THR A 171 -12.82 22.18 -2.27
C THR A 171 -14.01 21.23 -2.34
N ILE A 172 -13.79 19.96 -2.75
CA ILE A 172 -14.84 18.96 -2.92
C ILE A 172 -15.09 18.16 -1.63
N ASP A 173 -14.03 17.82 -0.88
CA ASP A 173 -14.13 17.00 0.33
C ASP A 173 -15.20 17.46 1.35
N PRO A 174 -15.39 18.77 1.61
CA PRO A 174 -16.45 19.23 2.51
C PRO A 174 -17.86 18.82 2.09
N PHE A 175 -18.10 18.61 0.80
CA PHE A 175 -19.40 18.21 0.26
C PHE A 175 -19.61 16.69 0.22
N LEU A 176 -18.58 15.90 0.47
CA LEU A 176 -18.68 14.45 0.52
C LEU A 176 -19.20 14.02 1.90
N HIS A 177 -20.50 13.73 2.00
CA HIS A 177 -21.16 13.30 3.23
C HIS A 177 -21.77 11.90 3.09
N GLY A 178 -22.03 11.25 4.22
CA GLY A 178 -22.68 9.94 4.27
C GLY A 178 -21.83 8.85 3.59
N SER A 179 -22.42 8.14 2.64
CA SER A 179 -21.73 7.05 1.90
C SER A 179 -20.56 7.51 1.03
N LEU A 180 -20.50 8.81 0.69
CA LEU A 180 -19.42 9.40 -0.11
C LEU A 180 -18.24 9.86 0.74
N GLU A 181 -18.37 9.92 2.05
CA GLU A 181 -17.30 10.33 2.96
C GLU A 181 -16.03 9.49 2.82
N LYS A 182 -16.18 8.22 2.48
CA LYS A 182 -15.06 7.29 2.25
C LYS A 182 -14.10 7.70 1.12
N PHE A 183 -14.54 8.58 0.22
CA PHE A 183 -13.71 9.10 -0.88
C PHE A 183 -12.95 10.37 -0.54
N ARG A 184 -13.15 10.93 0.66
CA ARG A 184 -12.39 12.10 1.10
C ARG A 184 -10.91 11.84 1.12
N SER A 185 -10.16 12.89 0.85
CA SER A 185 -8.70 12.85 0.86
C SER A 185 -8.16 12.75 2.28
N ILE A 186 -7.03 12.05 2.44
CA ILE A 186 -6.40 11.83 3.74
C ILE A 186 -4.90 12.16 3.63
N PRO A 187 -4.34 12.91 4.59
CA PRO A 187 -2.90 13.13 4.66
C PRO A 187 -2.13 11.81 4.75
N VAL A 188 -1.10 11.65 3.94
CA VAL A 188 -0.31 10.40 3.91
C VAL A 188 0.26 10.02 5.27
N LYS A 189 0.59 11.01 6.10
CA LYS A 189 1.10 10.78 7.47
C LYS A 189 0.06 10.12 8.36
N GLU A 190 -1.19 10.57 8.32
CA GLU A 190 -2.30 9.98 9.08
C GLU A 190 -2.55 8.53 8.65
N VAL A 191 -2.50 8.28 7.33
CA VAL A 191 -2.63 6.91 6.80
C VAL A 191 -1.48 6.03 7.30
N SER A 192 -0.23 6.50 7.21
CA SER A 192 0.94 5.72 7.66
C SER A 192 0.90 5.42 9.17
N GLU A 193 0.49 6.38 9.99
CA GLU A 193 0.29 6.19 11.43
C GLU A 193 -0.77 5.13 11.74
N THR A 194 -1.91 5.24 11.07
CA THR A 194 -2.98 4.25 11.23
C THR A 194 -2.57 2.86 10.78
N VAL A 195 -1.88 2.76 9.62
CA VAL A 195 -1.37 1.48 9.12
C VAL A 195 -0.46 0.83 10.15
N VAL A 196 0.55 1.53 10.65
CA VAL A 196 1.50 0.96 11.62
C VAL A 196 0.80 0.62 12.93
N ARG A 197 0.01 1.52 13.48
CA ARG A 197 -0.72 1.32 14.75
C ARG A 197 -1.70 0.14 14.71
N LYS A 198 -2.53 0.07 13.66
CA LYS A 198 -3.52 -1.01 13.51
C LYS A 198 -2.84 -2.35 13.24
N SER A 199 -1.81 -2.40 12.40
CA SER A 199 -1.07 -3.63 12.09
C SER A 199 -0.46 -4.30 13.32
N LYS A 200 -0.06 -3.53 14.32
CA LYS A 200 0.48 -4.06 15.59
C LYS A 200 -0.58 -4.64 16.50
N ASN A 201 -1.77 -4.06 16.49
CA ASN A 201 -2.82 -4.35 17.46
C ASN A 201 -3.90 -5.29 16.92
N CYS A 202 -3.77 -5.78 15.68
CA CYS A 202 -4.74 -6.71 15.11
C CYS A 202 -4.59 -8.12 15.69
N LYS A 203 -5.72 -8.69 16.03
CA LYS A 203 -5.84 -10.11 16.38
C LYS A 203 -5.72 -10.97 15.11
N ALA A 204 -5.72 -12.30 15.28
CA ALA A 204 -5.82 -13.20 14.16
C ALA A 204 -7.12 -12.97 13.35
N GLY A 205 -7.04 -13.15 12.02
CA GLY A 205 -8.15 -12.98 11.10
C GLY A 205 -7.93 -11.88 10.06
N ILE A 206 -8.99 -11.58 9.30
CA ILE A 206 -8.98 -10.58 8.23
C ILE A 206 -9.61 -9.29 8.76
N HIS A 207 -8.90 -8.19 8.60
CA HIS A 207 -9.30 -6.87 9.06
C HIS A 207 -9.33 -5.89 7.90
N LEU A 208 -10.46 -5.22 7.70
CA LEU A 208 -10.64 -4.20 6.68
C LEU A 208 -10.73 -2.83 7.34
N PHE A 209 -9.87 -1.90 6.91
CA PHE A 209 -9.82 -0.53 7.42
C PHE A 209 -10.21 0.45 6.31
N ASP A 210 -11.18 1.29 6.58
CA ASP A 210 -11.70 2.30 5.66
C ASP A 210 -11.43 3.73 6.18
N HIS A 211 -12.00 4.71 5.49
CA HIS A 211 -11.82 6.13 5.79
C HIS A 211 -12.04 6.51 7.27
N LYS A 212 -12.99 5.85 7.96
CA LYS A 212 -13.31 6.16 9.36
C LYS A 212 -12.18 5.79 10.31
N ASP A 213 -11.45 4.73 9.98
CA ASP A 213 -10.32 4.26 10.77
C ASP A 213 -9.13 5.21 10.74
N PHE A 214 -8.95 5.94 9.64
CA PHE A 214 -7.86 6.89 9.46
C PHE A 214 -8.10 8.23 10.18
N LYS A 215 -9.34 8.63 10.39
CA LYS A 215 -9.69 9.90 11.06
C LYS A 215 -9.51 9.89 12.57
N ASN A 216 -9.46 8.74 13.19
CA ASN A 216 -9.38 8.58 14.66
C ASN A 216 -7.94 8.31 15.13
N SER A 217 -6.97 8.89 14.43
CA SER A 217 -5.54 8.72 14.71
C SER A 217 -4.98 9.85 15.54
#